data_fa09af0d31fa64d9481110602cb7328c
#
_entry.id   fa09af0d31fa64d9481110602cb7328c
#
_cell.length_a   1.000
_cell.length_b   1.000
_cell.length_c   1.000
_cell.angle_alpha   90.00
_cell.angle_beta   90.00
_cell.angle_gamma   90.00
#
_symmetry.space_group_name_H-M   'P 1'
#
loop_
_entity.id
_entity.type
_entity.pdbx_description
1 polymer ?
#
loop_
_entity_poly.entity_id
_entity_poly.type
_entity_poly.pdbx_seq_one_letter_code
_entity_poly.pdbx_strand_id
1 'polypeptide(L)'
;MQKRGDKNLIVGLDIGTSKVVAIVGELNDDGQIEVVGIGSHPSRGLKKGVVVNIESTVHSIQRAVEEAELMAGCDIHSVYAGIAGSHVRSLNSHGIVAIRDKEVSPGDVDRVIDAAQAVAIPADQKILHILPQEFLIDSQEGIREPVGMSGVRLEAKVHMVTGAESAAQNLVKCVQRCGLEVDDIVLEQLASSYSVLTDDEKELGSCIVDIGGGTTDLAVFLGGAIQHTAVIPIAGDQVTNDIAVSMRTPTQYAEEIKIKYACALSQLANPDETIEVPSVGDRPPRRLARQTLAEIVEPRYEELFGLIRDELRRSGFEELIAAGIVITGGSAKMEGAVELAEEVFHMPVRLGSPQYVDGLMDVVRNPIHATGVGLLLYGYENLSRRGRRSTPINNSLSDVWGRMKAWFGKQF
;
A
#
# COMPACT_ATOMS: atom_id res chain seq x y z
N MET A 1 -22.46 -13.14 24.51
CA MET A 1 -22.50 -12.49 23.18
C MET A 1 -22.62 -13.59 22.15
N GLN A 2 -23.56 -13.48 21.22
CA GLN A 2 -23.70 -14.46 20.13
C GLN A 2 -22.58 -14.14 19.13
N LYS A 3 -21.72 -15.14 18.79
CA LYS A 3 -20.67 -14.95 17.78
C LYS A 3 -21.34 -14.61 16.44
N ARG A 4 -20.84 -13.57 15.76
CA ARG A 4 -21.25 -13.23 14.38
C ARG A 4 -20.86 -14.39 13.45
N GLY A 5 -21.71 -14.70 12.50
CA GLY A 5 -21.44 -15.83 11.58
C GLY A 5 -20.39 -15.47 10.55
N ASP A 6 -19.43 -16.36 10.29
CA ASP A 6 -18.21 -16.20 9.47
C ASP A 6 -18.43 -15.85 7.98
N LYS A 7 -19.66 -15.74 7.49
CA LYS A 7 -19.95 -15.79 6.05
C LYS A 7 -19.65 -14.51 5.26
N ASN A 8 -19.49 -13.36 5.92
CA ASN A 8 -19.37 -12.06 5.25
C ASN A 8 -18.19 -11.22 5.77
N LEU A 9 -17.24 -11.85 6.45
CA LEU A 9 -16.08 -11.14 7.01
C LEU A 9 -14.93 -11.06 5.99
N ILE A 10 -14.29 -9.91 5.94
CA ILE A 10 -13.05 -9.68 5.21
C ILE A 10 -12.06 -9.10 6.19
N VAL A 11 -10.83 -9.59 6.18
CA VAL A 11 -9.79 -9.11 7.09
C VAL A 11 -8.57 -8.64 6.32
N GLY A 12 -8.21 -7.38 6.52
CA GLY A 12 -6.96 -6.81 6.05
C GLY A 12 -5.91 -6.85 7.17
N LEU A 13 -4.75 -7.44 6.88
CA LEU A 13 -3.61 -7.52 7.78
C LEU A 13 -2.43 -6.74 7.21
N ASP A 14 -2.22 -5.55 7.72
CA ASP A 14 -1.07 -4.70 7.43
C ASP A 14 0.08 -5.05 8.39
N ILE A 15 1.17 -5.61 7.83
CA ILE A 15 2.36 -6.04 8.60
C ILE A 15 3.48 -5.04 8.37
N GLY A 16 3.33 -3.83 8.92
CA GLY A 16 4.28 -2.75 8.74
C GLY A 16 5.51 -2.83 9.65
N THR A 17 6.53 -2.00 9.36
CA THR A 17 7.78 -1.95 10.14
C THR A 17 7.56 -1.39 11.56
N SER A 18 6.69 -0.40 11.75
CA SER A 18 6.44 0.24 13.06
C SER A 18 5.30 -0.42 13.83
N LYS A 19 4.28 -0.91 13.13
CA LYS A 19 3.09 -1.55 13.73
C LYS A 19 2.53 -2.62 12.82
N VAL A 20 1.82 -3.58 13.42
CA VAL A 20 0.93 -4.51 12.74
C VAL A 20 -0.51 -4.09 13.02
N VAL A 21 -1.33 -4.04 11.99
CA VAL A 21 -2.76 -3.66 12.10
C VAL A 21 -3.62 -4.73 11.44
N ALA A 22 -4.59 -5.25 12.18
CA ALA A 22 -5.64 -6.10 11.64
C ALA A 22 -6.96 -5.31 11.62
N ILE A 23 -7.62 -5.24 10.46
CA ILE A 23 -8.90 -4.56 10.30
C ILE A 23 -9.92 -5.58 9.81
N VAL A 24 -11.05 -5.65 10.52
CA VAL A 24 -12.17 -6.55 10.21
C VAL A 24 -13.30 -5.75 9.60
N GLY A 25 -13.67 -6.08 8.38
CA GLY A 25 -14.81 -5.53 7.67
C GLY A 25 -15.91 -6.59 7.53
N GLU A 26 -17.17 -6.18 7.70
CA GLU A 26 -18.36 -6.97 7.44
C GLU A 26 -19.13 -6.39 6.26
N LEU A 27 -19.58 -7.25 5.34
CA LEU A 27 -20.45 -6.84 4.26
C LEU A 27 -21.86 -6.66 4.78
N ASN A 28 -22.40 -5.44 4.66
CA ASN A 28 -23.80 -5.17 4.95
C ASN A 28 -24.71 -5.60 3.77
N ASP A 29 -26.04 -5.59 4.00
CA ASP A 29 -27.03 -5.98 3.00
C ASP A 29 -27.04 -5.06 1.76
N ASP A 30 -26.54 -3.83 1.88
CA ASP A 30 -26.41 -2.87 0.80
C ASP A 30 -25.13 -3.07 -0.04
N GLY A 31 -24.29 -4.05 0.32
CA GLY A 31 -23.03 -4.36 -0.36
C GLY A 31 -21.88 -3.39 -0.05
N GLN A 32 -22.00 -2.64 1.05
CA GLN A 32 -20.91 -1.78 1.57
C GLN A 32 -20.13 -2.52 2.65
N ILE A 33 -18.89 -2.13 2.85
CA ILE A 33 -18.04 -2.66 3.92
C ILE A 33 -18.20 -1.78 5.15
N GLU A 34 -18.63 -2.40 6.25
CA GLU A 34 -18.63 -1.80 7.57
C GLU A 34 -17.44 -2.31 8.40
N VAL A 35 -16.56 -1.43 8.86
CA VAL A 35 -15.47 -1.80 9.75
C VAL A 35 -16.04 -2.06 11.14
N VAL A 36 -15.92 -3.31 11.60
CA VAL A 36 -16.48 -3.78 12.87
C VAL A 36 -15.43 -4.07 13.94
N GLY A 37 -14.16 -4.15 13.54
CA GLY A 37 -13.07 -4.38 14.48
C GLY A 37 -11.73 -3.90 13.93
N ILE A 38 -10.89 -3.45 14.83
CA ILE A 38 -9.51 -3.07 14.56
C ILE A 38 -8.63 -3.50 15.73
N GLY A 39 -7.47 -4.05 15.42
CA GLY A 39 -6.43 -4.33 16.40
C GLY A 39 -5.09 -3.82 15.90
N SER A 40 -4.31 -3.24 16.80
CA SER A 40 -3.02 -2.65 16.47
C SER A 40 -1.99 -2.98 17.53
N HIS A 41 -0.83 -3.48 17.10
CA HIS A 41 0.27 -3.80 18.00
C HIS A 41 1.60 -3.29 17.45
N PRO A 42 2.52 -2.76 18.30
CA PRO A 42 3.86 -2.40 17.87
C PRO A 42 4.53 -3.55 17.15
N SER A 43 5.05 -3.29 15.96
CA SER A 43 5.76 -4.30 15.16
C SER A 43 7.15 -4.54 15.72
N ARG A 44 7.49 -5.80 15.85
CA ARG A 44 8.83 -6.24 16.19
C ARG A 44 9.21 -7.38 15.26
N GLY A 45 10.44 -7.37 14.74
CA GLY A 45 10.91 -8.42 13.85
C GLY A 45 10.84 -8.07 12.36
N LEU A 46 10.42 -6.83 11.99
CA LEU A 46 10.54 -6.29 10.65
C LEU A 46 11.60 -5.20 10.58
N LYS A 47 12.25 -5.09 9.42
CA LYS A 47 13.14 -3.99 9.08
C LYS A 47 12.96 -3.64 7.61
N LYS A 48 12.58 -2.37 7.33
CA LYS A 48 12.34 -1.88 5.96
C LYS A 48 11.38 -2.78 5.17
N GLY A 49 10.26 -3.16 5.77
CA GLY A 49 9.25 -4.02 5.17
C GLY A 49 9.60 -5.52 5.06
N VAL A 50 10.76 -5.95 5.56
CA VAL A 50 11.21 -7.35 5.46
C VAL A 50 11.25 -8.02 6.85
N VAL A 51 10.74 -9.25 6.95
CA VAL A 51 10.80 -10.05 8.17
C VAL A 51 12.26 -10.46 8.44
N VAL A 52 12.81 -10.00 9.56
CA VAL A 52 14.15 -10.33 10.06
C VAL A 52 14.13 -11.22 11.30
N ASN A 53 12.97 -11.34 11.97
CA ASN A 53 12.75 -12.23 13.08
C ASN A 53 11.31 -12.75 13.08
N ILE A 54 11.15 -14.03 12.74
CA ILE A 54 9.85 -14.68 12.60
C ILE A 54 9.07 -14.69 13.92
N GLU A 55 9.69 -15.10 15.04
CA GLU A 55 9.01 -15.24 16.33
C GLU A 55 8.45 -13.90 16.83
N SER A 56 9.24 -12.83 16.72
CA SER A 56 8.80 -11.49 17.10
C SER A 56 7.66 -10.99 16.21
N THR A 57 7.71 -11.29 14.89
CA THR A 57 6.66 -10.92 13.94
C THR A 57 5.38 -11.70 14.24
N VAL A 58 5.46 -13.00 14.46
CA VAL A 58 4.31 -13.85 14.85
C VAL A 58 3.64 -13.28 16.10
N HIS A 59 4.42 -12.94 17.13
CA HIS A 59 3.87 -12.37 18.36
C HIS A 59 3.12 -11.05 18.10
N SER A 60 3.69 -10.16 17.26
CA SER A 60 3.04 -8.87 16.92
C SER A 60 1.74 -9.09 16.14
N ILE A 61 1.71 -10.05 15.19
CA ILE A 61 0.52 -10.42 14.44
C ILE A 61 -0.56 -10.97 15.37
N GLN A 62 -0.22 -11.94 16.22
CA GLN A 62 -1.16 -12.55 17.17
C GLN A 62 -1.85 -11.49 18.03
N ARG A 63 -1.09 -10.54 18.57
CA ARG A 63 -1.65 -9.48 19.41
C ARG A 63 -2.61 -8.55 18.67
N ALA A 64 -2.25 -8.16 17.43
CA ALA A 64 -3.13 -7.33 16.61
C ALA A 64 -4.42 -8.07 16.23
N VAL A 65 -4.32 -9.36 15.89
CA VAL A 65 -5.47 -10.20 15.54
C VAL A 65 -6.37 -10.43 16.75
N GLU A 66 -5.82 -10.80 17.92
CA GLU A 66 -6.57 -10.97 19.18
C GLU A 66 -7.38 -9.72 19.55
N GLU A 67 -6.79 -8.54 19.39
CA GLU A 67 -7.47 -7.26 19.67
C GLU A 67 -8.61 -7.01 18.66
N ALA A 68 -8.38 -7.27 17.37
CA ALA A 68 -9.40 -7.13 16.33
C ALA A 68 -10.57 -8.10 16.54
N GLU A 69 -10.30 -9.36 16.89
CA GLU A 69 -11.32 -10.39 17.21
C GLU A 69 -12.17 -9.98 18.41
N LEU A 70 -11.52 -9.47 19.47
CA LEU A 70 -12.23 -9.00 20.67
C LEU A 70 -13.18 -7.84 20.34
N MET A 71 -12.74 -6.89 19.51
CA MET A 71 -13.55 -5.74 19.12
C MET A 71 -14.69 -6.15 18.19
N ALA A 72 -14.42 -6.98 17.19
CA ALA A 72 -15.40 -7.43 16.21
C ALA A 72 -16.38 -8.48 16.78
N GLY A 73 -15.98 -9.20 17.83
CA GLY A 73 -16.75 -10.32 18.40
C GLY A 73 -16.83 -11.54 17.48
N CYS A 74 -15.80 -11.79 16.69
CA CYS A 74 -15.69 -12.91 15.75
C CYS A 74 -14.35 -13.64 15.91
N ASP A 75 -14.20 -14.80 15.26
CA ASP A 75 -12.91 -15.48 15.09
C ASP A 75 -12.41 -15.18 13.66
N ILE A 76 -11.12 -14.87 13.50
CA ILE A 76 -10.49 -14.60 12.20
C ILE A 76 -9.83 -15.90 11.71
N HIS A 77 -10.13 -16.31 10.49
CA HIS A 77 -9.59 -17.55 9.89
C HIS A 77 -8.67 -17.28 8.70
N SER A 78 -8.94 -16.22 7.92
CA SER A 78 -8.13 -15.86 6.77
C SER A 78 -7.96 -14.35 6.64
N VAL A 79 -6.89 -13.93 5.95
CA VAL A 79 -6.52 -12.52 5.81
C VAL A 79 -5.98 -12.21 4.42
N TYR A 80 -6.21 -10.98 3.96
CA TYR A 80 -5.45 -10.34 2.90
C TYR A 80 -4.26 -9.64 3.54
N ALA A 81 -3.03 -10.03 3.18
CA ALA A 81 -1.82 -9.54 3.82
C ALA A 81 -1.08 -8.53 2.94
N GLY A 82 -0.68 -7.40 3.51
CA GLY A 82 0.16 -6.41 2.85
C GLY A 82 1.61 -6.90 2.69
N ILE A 83 2.26 -6.54 1.57
CA ILE A 83 3.69 -6.73 1.35
C ILE A 83 4.32 -5.45 0.82
N ALA A 84 5.42 -5.04 1.44
CA ALA A 84 6.28 -3.95 1.01
C ALA A 84 7.75 -4.32 1.18
N GLY A 85 8.63 -3.40 0.87
CA GLY A 85 10.05 -3.54 1.15
C GLY A 85 10.94 -3.39 -0.08
N SER A 86 12.23 -3.13 0.17
CA SER A 86 13.22 -2.84 -0.86
C SER A 86 13.54 -4.00 -1.82
N HIS A 87 12.98 -5.18 -1.56
CA HIS A 87 13.08 -6.37 -2.43
C HIS A 87 12.03 -6.39 -3.55
N VAL A 88 11.02 -5.52 -3.47
CA VAL A 88 10.01 -5.35 -4.52
C VAL A 88 10.62 -4.62 -5.71
N ARG A 89 10.32 -5.12 -6.89
CA ARG A 89 10.72 -4.56 -8.19
C ARG A 89 9.53 -4.53 -9.10
N SER A 90 9.54 -3.65 -10.07
CA SER A 90 8.53 -3.63 -11.11
C SER A 90 9.13 -3.43 -12.50
N LEU A 91 8.42 -3.88 -13.50
CA LEU A 91 8.73 -3.68 -14.90
C LEU A 91 7.43 -3.66 -15.71
N ASN A 92 7.45 -2.93 -16.82
CA ASN A 92 6.37 -2.97 -17.80
C ASN A 92 6.71 -3.98 -18.87
N SER A 93 5.73 -4.79 -19.24
CA SER A 93 5.85 -5.83 -20.26
C SER A 93 4.73 -5.74 -21.27
N HIS A 94 4.93 -6.35 -22.42
CA HIS A 94 4.03 -6.30 -23.54
C HIS A 94 3.85 -7.71 -24.13
N GLY A 95 2.59 -8.14 -24.24
CA GLY A 95 2.21 -9.41 -24.88
C GLY A 95 1.49 -9.16 -26.18
N ILE A 96 1.65 -10.07 -27.15
CA ILE A 96 0.99 -10.01 -28.46
C ILE A 96 0.51 -11.41 -28.84
N VAL A 97 -0.76 -11.52 -29.24
CA VAL A 97 -1.34 -12.77 -29.77
C VAL A 97 -2.26 -12.50 -30.96
N ALA A 98 -2.41 -13.50 -31.83
CA ALA A 98 -3.42 -13.49 -32.87
C ALA A 98 -4.80 -13.83 -32.28
N ILE A 99 -5.85 -13.11 -32.70
CA ILE A 99 -7.25 -13.38 -32.37
C ILE A 99 -7.74 -14.52 -33.28
N ARG A 100 -8.27 -15.61 -32.68
CA ARG A 100 -8.58 -16.85 -33.44
C ARG A 100 -9.83 -16.70 -34.31
N ASP A 101 -10.91 -16.14 -33.77
CA ASP A 101 -12.23 -16.13 -34.40
C ASP A 101 -12.66 -14.73 -34.88
N LYS A 102 -11.68 -13.84 -35.13
CA LYS A 102 -11.90 -12.42 -35.49
C LYS A 102 -12.65 -11.59 -34.46
N GLU A 103 -12.98 -12.16 -33.30
CA GLU A 103 -13.59 -11.54 -32.16
C GLU A 103 -12.84 -11.98 -30.91
N VAL A 104 -12.49 -11.03 -30.04
CA VAL A 104 -11.71 -11.29 -28.84
C VAL A 104 -12.52 -12.09 -27.84
N SER A 105 -12.06 -13.28 -27.54
CA SER A 105 -12.60 -14.14 -26.48
C SER A 105 -11.86 -13.96 -25.15
N PRO A 106 -12.46 -14.36 -24.02
CA PRO A 106 -11.73 -14.41 -22.74
C PRO A 106 -10.43 -15.21 -22.80
N GLY A 107 -10.40 -16.30 -23.58
CA GLY A 107 -9.20 -17.10 -23.78
C GLY A 107 -8.10 -16.41 -24.59
N ASP A 108 -8.45 -15.43 -25.45
CA ASP A 108 -7.44 -14.61 -26.13
C ASP A 108 -6.79 -13.64 -25.15
N VAL A 109 -7.58 -13.12 -24.22
CA VAL A 109 -7.05 -12.24 -23.18
C VAL A 109 -6.15 -13.01 -22.21
N ASP A 110 -6.53 -14.22 -21.80
CA ASP A 110 -5.65 -15.07 -20.98
C ASP A 110 -4.31 -15.30 -21.71
N ARG A 111 -4.35 -15.66 -23.01
CA ARG A 111 -3.14 -15.89 -23.81
C ARG A 111 -2.25 -14.65 -23.98
N VAL A 112 -2.83 -13.47 -24.15
CA VAL A 112 -2.03 -12.25 -24.32
C VAL A 112 -1.35 -11.83 -23.02
N ILE A 113 -1.99 -12.10 -21.90
CA ILE A 113 -1.39 -11.87 -20.58
C ILE A 113 -0.29 -12.90 -20.31
N ASP A 114 -0.50 -14.18 -20.63
CA ASP A 114 0.55 -15.20 -20.55
C ASP A 114 1.76 -14.82 -21.41
N ALA A 115 1.52 -14.29 -22.63
CA ALA A 115 2.59 -13.80 -23.47
C ALA A 115 3.34 -12.61 -22.84
N ALA A 116 2.62 -11.70 -22.18
CA ALA A 116 3.24 -10.58 -21.46
C ALA A 116 4.06 -11.04 -20.24
N GLN A 117 3.69 -12.15 -19.61
CA GLN A 117 4.43 -12.75 -18.48
C GLN A 117 5.71 -13.49 -18.88
N ALA A 118 5.87 -13.84 -20.14
CA ALA A 118 7.01 -14.62 -20.64
C ALA A 118 8.32 -13.81 -20.65
N VAL A 119 8.56 -13.04 -19.60
CA VAL A 119 9.78 -12.25 -19.37
C VAL A 119 10.67 -12.98 -18.38
N ALA A 120 11.97 -13.00 -18.66
CA ALA A 120 12.94 -13.58 -17.73
C ALA A 120 13.01 -12.73 -16.44
N ILE A 121 12.66 -13.35 -15.32
CA ILE A 121 12.82 -12.79 -13.99
C ILE A 121 13.95 -13.53 -13.25
N PRO A 122 14.67 -12.89 -12.31
CA PRO A 122 15.68 -13.56 -11.49
C PRO A 122 15.09 -14.77 -10.76
N ALA A 123 15.89 -15.83 -10.60
CA ALA A 123 15.44 -17.10 -10.02
C ALA A 123 15.04 -17.01 -8.52
N ASP A 124 15.47 -15.97 -7.83
CA ASP A 124 15.14 -15.67 -6.44
C ASP A 124 13.90 -14.77 -6.29
N GLN A 125 13.27 -14.41 -7.42
CA GLN A 125 12.08 -13.56 -7.45
C GLN A 125 10.85 -14.33 -7.92
N LYS A 126 9.69 -13.90 -7.44
CA LYS A 126 8.39 -14.35 -7.95
C LYS A 126 7.52 -13.15 -8.33
N ILE A 127 6.62 -13.39 -9.26
CA ILE A 127 5.59 -12.40 -9.62
C ILE A 127 4.59 -12.30 -8.45
N LEU A 128 4.40 -11.08 -7.97
CA LEU A 128 3.40 -10.74 -6.95
C LEU A 128 2.11 -10.27 -7.61
N HIS A 129 2.21 -9.37 -8.60
CA HIS A 129 1.07 -8.83 -9.34
C HIS A 129 1.36 -8.71 -10.83
N ILE A 130 0.29 -8.84 -11.61
CA ILE A 130 0.25 -8.51 -13.03
C ILE A 130 -0.95 -7.59 -13.20
N LEU A 131 -0.68 -6.34 -13.52
CA LEU A 131 -1.66 -5.27 -13.57
C LEU A 131 -1.75 -4.74 -15.00
N PRO A 132 -2.81 -5.08 -15.74
CA PRO A 132 -2.97 -4.55 -17.08
C PRO A 132 -3.09 -3.04 -17.07
N GLN A 133 -2.44 -2.43 -18.04
CA GLN A 133 -2.50 -0.99 -18.26
C GLN A 133 -3.51 -0.66 -19.35
N GLU A 134 -3.38 -1.31 -20.51
CA GLU A 134 -4.31 -1.19 -21.63
C GLU A 134 -4.19 -2.41 -22.55
N PHE A 135 -5.21 -2.57 -23.39
CA PHE A 135 -5.18 -3.49 -24.52
C PHE A 135 -5.18 -2.71 -25.83
N LEU A 136 -4.60 -3.31 -26.86
CA LEU A 136 -4.61 -2.81 -28.21
C LEU A 136 -5.19 -3.88 -29.14
N ILE A 137 -6.09 -3.47 -30.05
CA ILE A 137 -6.62 -4.34 -31.08
C ILE A 137 -6.22 -3.74 -32.43
N ASP A 138 -5.41 -4.47 -33.19
CA ASP A 138 -4.78 -4.03 -34.43
C ASP A 138 -3.95 -2.75 -34.21
N SER A 139 -4.52 -1.57 -34.44
CA SER A 139 -3.87 -0.27 -34.21
C SER A 139 -4.65 0.62 -33.26
N GLN A 140 -5.72 0.14 -32.66
CA GLN A 140 -6.54 0.90 -31.71
C GLN A 140 -5.98 0.71 -30.30
N GLU A 141 -5.54 1.80 -29.69
CA GLU A 141 -5.04 1.89 -28.32
C GLU A 141 -6.15 2.26 -27.31
N GLY A 142 -5.83 2.21 -26.01
CA GLY A 142 -6.70 2.69 -24.95
C GLY A 142 -7.90 1.79 -24.63
N ILE A 143 -7.87 0.53 -25.09
CA ILE A 143 -8.94 -0.42 -24.82
C ILE A 143 -8.77 -1.02 -23.43
N ARG A 144 -9.81 -0.95 -22.61
CA ARG A 144 -9.82 -1.54 -21.26
C ARG A 144 -10.50 -2.91 -21.24
N GLU A 145 -11.60 -3.06 -21.97
CA GLU A 145 -12.35 -4.32 -22.08
C GLU A 145 -12.35 -4.81 -23.53
N PRO A 146 -11.39 -5.66 -23.91
CA PRO A 146 -11.25 -6.10 -25.27
C PRO A 146 -12.24 -7.21 -25.68
N VAL A 147 -12.86 -7.92 -24.72
CA VAL A 147 -13.73 -9.09 -24.99
C VAL A 147 -14.95 -8.67 -25.81
N GLY A 148 -15.21 -9.39 -26.91
CA GLY A 148 -16.31 -9.10 -27.84
C GLY A 148 -15.95 -8.10 -28.94
N MET A 149 -14.76 -7.49 -28.90
CA MET A 149 -14.31 -6.59 -29.98
C MET A 149 -13.73 -7.40 -31.15
N SER A 150 -13.97 -6.90 -32.37
CA SER A 150 -13.46 -7.52 -33.58
C SER A 150 -12.05 -7.06 -33.91
N GLY A 151 -11.19 -8.00 -34.35
CA GLY A 151 -9.82 -7.70 -34.76
C GLY A 151 -9.04 -8.96 -35.14
N VAL A 152 -7.78 -8.78 -35.51
CA VAL A 152 -6.87 -9.84 -35.93
C VAL A 152 -5.75 -10.04 -34.89
N ARG A 153 -5.30 -8.96 -34.26
CA ARG A 153 -4.19 -8.94 -33.31
C ARG A 153 -4.62 -8.29 -32.01
N LEU A 154 -4.42 -8.98 -30.91
CA LEU A 154 -4.59 -8.46 -29.55
C LEU A 154 -3.23 -8.27 -28.90
N GLU A 155 -3.02 -7.10 -28.33
CA GLU A 155 -1.85 -6.76 -27.53
C GLU A 155 -2.29 -6.36 -26.13
N ALA A 156 -1.44 -6.60 -25.12
CA ALA A 156 -1.65 -6.14 -23.75
C ALA A 156 -0.37 -5.50 -23.21
N LYS A 157 -0.48 -4.30 -22.70
CA LYS A 157 0.56 -3.68 -21.86
C LYS A 157 0.22 -3.97 -20.41
N VAL A 158 1.20 -4.45 -19.65
CA VAL A 158 1.01 -4.84 -18.25
C VAL A 158 2.13 -4.28 -17.37
N HIS A 159 1.75 -3.85 -16.17
CA HIS A 159 2.71 -3.56 -15.10
C HIS A 159 2.89 -4.82 -14.26
N MET A 160 4.10 -5.35 -14.22
CA MET A 160 4.45 -6.54 -13.45
C MET A 160 5.21 -6.13 -12.20
N VAL A 161 4.76 -6.65 -11.06
CA VAL A 161 5.45 -6.47 -9.78
C VAL A 161 6.01 -7.80 -9.34
N THR A 162 7.30 -7.82 -9.04
CA THR A 162 8.01 -8.99 -8.51
C THR A 162 8.57 -8.70 -7.12
N GLY A 163 8.79 -9.72 -6.35
CA GLY A 163 9.42 -9.61 -5.03
C GLY A 163 10.25 -10.84 -4.71
N ALA A 164 11.18 -10.71 -3.77
CA ALA A 164 11.97 -11.85 -3.32
C ALA A 164 11.06 -12.96 -2.79
N GLU A 165 11.20 -14.17 -3.36
CA GLU A 165 10.37 -15.31 -2.98
C GLU A 165 10.48 -15.64 -1.50
N SER A 166 11.70 -15.58 -0.95
CA SER A 166 11.96 -15.83 0.47
C SER A 166 11.26 -14.82 1.39
N ALA A 167 11.17 -13.55 0.99
CA ALA A 167 10.49 -12.52 1.77
C ALA A 167 8.98 -12.79 1.84
N ALA A 168 8.35 -13.07 0.70
CA ALA A 168 6.94 -13.43 0.64
C ALA A 168 6.64 -14.73 1.41
N GLN A 169 7.49 -15.76 1.28
CA GLN A 169 7.35 -17.01 2.04
C GLN A 169 7.48 -16.80 3.54
N ASN A 170 8.41 -15.95 4.01
CA ASN A 170 8.57 -15.66 5.43
C ASN A 170 7.35 -14.91 5.99
N LEU A 171 6.77 -13.97 5.23
CA LEU A 171 5.53 -13.29 5.60
C LEU A 171 4.38 -14.28 5.75
N VAL A 172 4.16 -15.14 4.74
CA VAL A 172 3.13 -16.20 4.79
C VAL A 172 3.33 -17.13 5.99
N LYS A 173 4.58 -17.56 6.25
CA LYS A 173 4.89 -18.40 7.42
C LYS A 173 4.53 -17.72 8.73
N CYS A 174 4.77 -16.41 8.87
CA CYS A 174 4.40 -15.70 10.09
C CYS A 174 2.88 -15.71 10.29
N VAL A 175 2.09 -15.45 9.24
CA VAL A 175 0.62 -15.48 9.29
C VAL A 175 0.11 -16.89 9.59
N GLN A 176 0.63 -17.91 8.90
CA GLN A 176 0.21 -19.32 9.12
C GLN A 176 0.56 -19.83 10.53
N ARG A 177 1.65 -19.39 11.13
CA ARG A 177 2.00 -19.73 12.52
C ARG A 177 1.09 -19.08 13.55
N CYS A 178 0.31 -18.08 13.17
CA CYS A 178 -0.78 -17.52 13.97
C CYS A 178 -2.10 -18.33 13.81
N GLY A 179 -2.10 -19.41 13.02
CA GLY A 179 -3.30 -20.20 12.73
C GLY A 179 -4.22 -19.62 11.66
N LEU A 180 -3.72 -18.66 10.89
CA LEU A 180 -4.48 -17.95 9.86
C LEU A 180 -4.10 -18.43 8.45
N GLU A 181 -5.06 -18.42 7.54
CA GLU A 181 -4.84 -18.60 6.11
C GLU A 181 -4.58 -17.25 5.43
N VAL A 182 -3.76 -17.24 4.38
CA VAL A 182 -3.50 -16.06 3.55
C VAL A 182 -4.31 -16.21 2.27
N ASP A 183 -5.36 -15.41 2.14
CA ASP A 183 -6.19 -15.39 0.92
C ASP A 183 -5.43 -14.80 -0.27
N ASP A 184 -4.65 -13.75 -0.02
CA ASP A 184 -3.77 -13.13 -1.01
C ASP A 184 -2.70 -12.25 -0.35
N ILE A 185 -1.60 -12.02 -1.09
CA ILE A 185 -0.55 -11.06 -0.74
C ILE A 185 -0.68 -9.86 -1.67
N VAL A 186 -0.86 -8.69 -1.10
CA VAL A 186 -1.15 -7.46 -1.84
C VAL A 186 -0.06 -6.42 -1.59
N LEU A 187 0.44 -5.82 -2.67
CA LEU A 187 1.40 -4.72 -2.60
C LEU A 187 0.79 -3.53 -1.83
N GLU A 188 1.51 -2.99 -0.82
CA GLU A 188 0.95 -2.00 0.10
C GLU A 188 0.49 -0.71 -0.60
N GLN A 189 1.27 -0.13 -1.52
CA GLN A 189 0.86 1.06 -2.27
C GLN A 189 -0.32 0.79 -3.22
N LEU A 190 -0.48 -0.44 -3.71
CA LEU A 190 -1.67 -0.85 -4.44
C LEU A 190 -2.88 -0.89 -3.50
N ALA A 191 -2.75 -1.50 -2.33
CA ALA A 191 -3.81 -1.52 -1.33
C ALA A 191 -4.20 -0.09 -0.91
N SER A 192 -3.24 0.75 -0.52
CA SER A 192 -3.49 2.14 -0.11
C SER A 192 -4.21 2.94 -1.20
N SER A 193 -3.94 2.67 -2.50
CA SER A 193 -4.63 3.34 -3.61
C SER A 193 -6.13 3.04 -3.67
N TYR A 194 -6.57 1.87 -3.22
CA TYR A 194 -8.00 1.52 -3.16
C TYR A 194 -8.76 2.34 -2.12
N SER A 195 -8.11 2.65 -1.01
CA SER A 195 -8.76 3.37 0.09
C SER A 195 -8.65 4.89 -0.01
N VAL A 196 -7.65 5.42 -0.73
CA VAL A 196 -7.24 6.83 -0.64
C VAL A 196 -7.48 7.61 -1.93
N LEU A 197 -7.27 7.00 -3.10
CA LEU A 197 -7.42 7.68 -4.39
C LEU A 197 -8.85 7.64 -4.89
N THR A 198 -9.30 8.76 -5.46
CA THR A 198 -10.54 8.82 -6.25
C THR A 198 -10.31 8.28 -7.66
N ASP A 199 -11.41 7.90 -8.34
CA ASP A 199 -11.31 7.42 -9.71
C ASP A 199 -10.84 8.54 -10.66
N ASP A 200 -11.26 9.79 -10.40
CA ASP A 200 -10.78 10.95 -11.18
C ASP A 200 -9.28 11.17 -11.05
N GLU A 201 -8.71 11.00 -9.86
CA GLU A 201 -7.25 11.09 -9.64
C GLU A 201 -6.50 9.99 -10.38
N LYS A 202 -7.04 8.77 -10.41
CA LYS A 202 -6.45 7.65 -11.16
C LYS A 202 -6.53 7.90 -12.67
N GLU A 203 -7.64 8.47 -13.14
CA GLU A 203 -7.86 8.75 -14.56
C GLU A 203 -6.99 9.90 -15.06
N LEU A 204 -7.00 11.04 -14.37
CA LEU A 204 -6.25 12.25 -14.75
C LEU A 204 -4.74 12.10 -14.59
N GLY A 205 -4.30 11.17 -13.81
CA GLY A 205 -2.89 10.94 -13.46
C GLY A 205 -2.54 11.50 -12.08
N SER A 206 -2.14 10.61 -11.18
CA SER A 206 -1.70 10.94 -9.83
C SER A 206 -0.60 9.99 -9.35
N CYS A 207 0.15 10.45 -8.36
CA CYS A 207 1.08 9.59 -7.62
C CYS A 207 0.63 9.47 -6.18
N ILE A 208 0.33 8.25 -5.72
CA ILE A 208 0.19 7.98 -4.29
C ILE A 208 1.56 7.66 -3.68
N VAL A 209 1.82 8.24 -2.52
CA VAL A 209 3.06 8.05 -1.75
C VAL A 209 2.67 7.66 -0.32
N ASP A 210 2.85 6.39 0.01
CA ASP A 210 2.61 5.87 1.36
C ASP A 210 3.89 5.95 2.18
N ILE A 211 3.95 6.87 3.14
CA ILE A 211 5.11 7.10 3.99
C ILE A 211 4.93 6.33 5.29
N GLY A 212 5.48 5.12 5.33
CA GLY A 212 5.45 4.24 6.49
C GLY A 212 6.48 4.55 7.56
N GLY A 213 6.83 3.54 8.34
CA GLY A 213 7.95 3.61 9.29
C GLY A 213 9.30 3.29 8.66
N GLY A 214 9.40 2.21 7.90
CA GLY A 214 10.65 1.71 7.34
C GLY A 214 10.84 1.94 5.85
N THR A 215 9.76 2.13 5.09
CA THR A 215 9.72 2.34 3.65
C THR A 215 8.75 3.44 3.30
N THR A 216 9.00 4.05 2.15
CA THR A 216 8.05 4.90 1.44
C THR A 216 7.75 4.23 0.10
N ASP A 217 6.51 3.92 -0.11
CA ASP A 217 6.02 3.13 -1.22
C ASP A 217 5.18 4.00 -2.14
N LEU A 218 5.54 4.06 -3.44
CA LEU A 218 4.85 4.91 -4.41
C LEU A 218 4.23 4.10 -5.54
N ALA A 219 3.10 4.59 -6.04
CA ALA A 219 2.46 4.10 -7.24
C ALA A 219 1.91 5.26 -8.08
N VAL A 220 2.19 5.22 -9.38
CA VAL A 220 1.71 6.20 -10.36
C VAL A 220 0.53 5.61 -11.12
N PHE A 221 -0.56 6.36 -11.17
CA PHE A 221 -1.75 6.06 -11.94
C PHE A 221 -1.90 7.05 -13.08
N LEU A 222 -2.35 6.58 -14.24
CA LEU A 222 -2.70 7.38 -15.41
C LEU A 222 -3.68 6.60 -16.28
N GLY A 223 -4.74 7.27 -16.73
CA GLY A 223 -5.79 6.61 -17.49
C GLY A 223 -6.45 5.49 -16.71
N GLY A 224 -6.66 5.66 -15.40
CA GLY A 224 -7.24 4.67 -14.50
C GLY A 224 -6.35 3.47 -14.19
N ALA A 225 -5.16 3.34 -14.81
CA ALA A 225 -4.27 2.20 -14.69
C ALA A 225 -2.99 2.53 -13.93
N ILE A 226 -2.45 1.54 -13.21
CA ILE A 226 -1.14 1.68 -12.58
C ILE A 226 -0.04 1.60 -13.65
N GLN A 227 0.80 2.63 -13.69
CA GLN A 227 1.85 2.75 -14.70
C GLN A 227 3.23 2.45 -14.15
N HIS A 228 3.45 2.77 -12.88
CA HIS A 228 4.75 2.61 -12.24
C HIS A 228 4.59 2.39 -10.75
N THR A 229 5.50 1.61 -10.16
CA THR A 229 5.63 1.45 -8.71
C THR A 229 7.10 1.49 -8.31
N ALA A 230 7.39 2.09 -7.16
CA ALA A 230 8.73 2.05 -6.58
C ALA A 230 8.68 2.03 -5.06
N VAL A 231 9.80 1.66 -4.46
CA VAL A 231 10.00 1.62 -3.00
C VAL A 231 11.26 2.37 -2.65
N ILE A 232 11.14 3.36 -1.78
CA ILE A 232 12.25 4.15 -1.26
C ILE A 232 12.52 3.70 0.18
N PRO A 233 13.74 3.25 0.53
CA PRO A 233 14.07 2.72 1.85
C PRO A 233 14.37 3.81 2.89
N ILE A 234 13.65 4.93 2.82
CA ILE A 234 13.67 6.07 3.74
C ILE A 234 12.23 6.38 4.15
N ALA A 235 11.98 6.49 5.46
CA ALA A 235 10.67 6.79 6.04
C ALA A 235 10.79 7.28 7.49
N GLY A 236 9.76 7.09 8.31
CA GLY A 236 9.68 7.60 9.67
C GLY A 236 10.79 7.16 10.63
N ASP A 237 11.34 5.95 10.47
CA ASP A 237 12.40 5.43 11.33
C ASP A 237 13.71 6.20 11.19
N GLN A 238 14.01 6.68 9.96
CA GLN A 238 15.18 7.53 9.72
C GLN A 238 15.03 8.87 10.43
N VAL A 239 13.85 9.47 10.40
CA VAL A 239 13.54 10.70 11.15
C VAL A 239 13.74 10.49 12.65
N THR A 240 13.22 9.38 13.19
CA THR A 240 13.42 9.01 14.61
C THR A 240 14.89 8.87 14.96
N ASN A 241 15.66 8.22 14.08
CA ASN A 241 17.10 8.07 14.29
C ASN A 241 17.85 9.41 14.24
N ASP A 242 17.50 10.30 13.31
CA ASP A 242 18.11 11.63 13.22
C ASP A 242 17.85 12.44 14.49
N ILE A 243 16.63 12.39 15.01
CA ILE A 243 16.26 13.02 16.31
C ILE A 243 17.07 12.39 17.45
N ALA A 244 17.12 11.05 17.54
CA ALA A 244 17.83 10.34 18.59
C ALA A 244 19.31 10.71 18.64
N VAL A 245 19.99 10.75 17.48
CA VAL A 245 21.40 11.09 17.34
C VAL A 245 21.65 12.57 17.63
N SER A 246 20.93 13.47 16.97
CA SER A 246 21.13 14.92 17.07
C SER A 246 20.80 15.44 18.45
N MET A 247 19.71 14.96 19.04
CA MET A 247 19.29 15.36 20.37
C MET A 247 19.88 14.50 21.48
N ARG A 248 20.66 13.44 21.16
CA ARG A 248 21.27 12.52 22.14
C ARG A 248 20.24 12.02 23.15
N THR A 249 19.11 11.53 22.63
CA THR A 249 17.98 10.97 23.41
C THR A 249 17.79 9.49 23.04
N PRO A 250 17.30 8.64 23.96
CA PRO A 250 16.96 7.26 23.61
C PRO A 250 15.93 7.19 22.48
N THR A 251 16.05 6.21 21.58
CA THR A 251 15.19 6.07 20.39
C THR A 251 13.69 6.06 20.70
N GLN A 252 13.31 5.46 21.84
CA GLN A 252 11.90 5.46 22.25
C GLN A 252 11.38 6.89 22.48
N TYR A 253 12.14 7.73 23.19
CA TYR A 253 11.75 9.12 23.42
C TYR A 253 11.86 9.96 22.15
N ALA A 254 12.81 9.64 21.26
CA ALA A 254 12.89 10.29 19.95
C ALA A 254 11.62 10.04 19.13
N GLU A 255 11.06 8.82 19.17
CA GLU A 255 9.81 8.48 18.50
C GLU A 255 8.62 9.25 19.12
N GLU A 256 8.52 9.30 20.45
CA GLU A 256 7.49 10.06 21.14
C GLU A 256 7.55 11.56 20.81
N ILE A 257 8.78 12.13 20.81
CA ILE A 257 9.03 13.52 20.45
C ILE A 257 8.66 13.79 18.99
N LYS A 258 9.02 12.88 18.07
CA LYS A 258 8.65 12.96 16.65
C LYS A 258 7.14 13.05 16.49
N ILE A 259 6.41 12.09 17.06
CA ILE A 259 4.94 12.02 16.93
C ILE A 259 4.26 13.26 17.50
N LYS A 260 4.77 13.80 18.59
CA LYS A 260 4.07 14.84 19.36
C LYS A 260 4.44 16.27 18.96
N TYR A 261 5.68 16.50 18.54
CA TYR A 261 6.22 17.86 18.42
C TYR A 261 6.92 18.15 17.11
N ALA A 262 7.27 17.13 16.30
CA ALA A 262 8.04 17.35 15.10
C ALA A 262 7.23 18.11 14.03
N CYS A 263 7.97 18.83 13.19
CA CYS A 263 7.46 19.58 12.05
C CYS A 263 8.43 19.40 10.89
N ALA A 264 7.92 19.13 9.70
CA ALA A 264 8.72 18.92 8.50
C ALA A 264 9.14 20.22 7.82
N LEU A 265 8.56 21.36 8.22
CA LEU A 265 8.88 22.69 7.68
C LEU A 265 9.16 23.63 8.85
N SER A 266 10.42 24.00 9.05
CA SER A 266 10.91 24.74 10.23
C SER A 266 10.24 26.09 10.40
N GLN A 267 9.80 26.72 9.30
CA GLN A 267 9.10 28.00 9.29
C GLN A 267 7.72 27.93 9.98
N LEU A 268 7.09 26.74 10.05
CA LEU A 268 5.81 26.52 10.72
C LEU A 268 5.98 26.24 12.23
N ALA A 269 7.17 25.87 12.67
CA ALA A 269 7.44 25.61 14.08
C ALA A 269 7.47 26.91 14.87
N ASN A 270 6.63 26.99 15.92
CA ASN A 270 6.60 28.18 16.79
C ASN A 270 7.95 28.33 17.52
N PRO A 271 8.69 29.45 17.33
CA PRO A 271 10.00 29.68 17.94
C PRO A 271 9.96 29.81 19.47
N ASP A 272 8.82 30.21 20.04
CA ASP A 272 8.64 30.37 21.49
C ASP A 272 8.27 29.07 22.21
N GLU A 273 7.92 28.01 21.43
CA GLU A 273 7.57 26.71 21.99
C GLU A 273 8.83 25.93 22.36
N THR A 274 8.86 25.42 23.60
CA THR A 274 9.94 24.55 24.08
C THR A 274 9.46 23.15 24.36
N ILE A 275 10.29 22.18 24.05
CA ILE A 275 10.05 20.76 24.32
C ILE A 275 11.04 20.23 25.34
N GLU A 276 10.62 19.26 26.13
CA GLU A 276 11.46 18.56 27.08
C GLU A 276 12.02 17.29 26.42
N VAL A 277 13.35 17.18 26.38
CA VAL A 277 14.08 16.08 25.74
C VAL A 277 14.81 15.27 26.79
N PRO A 278 14.39 14.03 27.07
CA PRO A 278 15.10 13.13 27.95
C PRO A 278 16.53 12.88 27.45
N SER A 279 17.47 12.82 28.36
CA SER A 279 18.88 12.57 28.03
C SER A 279 19.24 11.10 28.16
N VAL A 280 20.25 10.63 27.44
CA VAL A 280 20.82 9.29 27.62
C VAL A 280 21.56 9.21 28.97
N GLY A 281 21.31 8.13 29.72
CA GLY A 281 21.88 7.89 31.06
C GLY A 281 21.17 8.73 32.15
N ASP A 282 21.80 8.85 33.32
CA ASP A 282 21.22 9.53 34.50
C ASP A 282 21.29 11.06 34.44
N ARG A 283 21.28 11.65 33.26
CA ARG A 283 21.30 13.10 33.07
C ARG A 283 19.86 13.67 33.09
N PRO A 284 19.66 14.86 33.68
CA PRO A 284 18.36 15.48 33.68
C PRO A 284 17.89 15.80 32.24
N PRO A 285 16.58 15.81 32.00
CA PRO A 285 16.02 16.25 30.73
C PRO A 285 16.45 17.68 30.39
N ARG A 286 16.55 17.97 29.09
CA ARG A 286 16.91 19.29 28.58
C ARG A 286 15.70 19.96 27.93
N ARG A 287 15.60 21.27 28.05
CA ARG A 287 14.63 22.06 27.28
C ARG A 287 15.27 22.59 26.03
N LEU A 288 14.65 22.33 24.89
CA LEU A 288 15.09 22.80 23.58
C LEU A 288 13.92 23.49 22.87
N ALA A 289 14.23 24.44 21.98
CA ALA A 289 13.20 25.05 21.15
C ALA A 289 12.60 24.00 20.18
N ARG A 290 11.30 24.04 19.94
CA ARG A 290 10.64 23.18 18.96
C ARG A 290 11.22 23.40 17.54
N GLN A 291 11.60 24.63 17.25
CA GLN A 291 12.24 24.96 15.98
C GLN A 291 13.54 24.17 15.76
N THR A 292 14.36 23.94 16.81
CA THR A 292 15.57 23.08 16.70
C THR A 292 15.22 21.64 16.33
N LEU A 293 14.09 21.12 16.76
CA LEU A 293 13.59 19.81 16.33
C LEU A 293 13.20 19.84 14.85
N ALA A 294 12.49 20.87 14.39
CA ALA A 294 12.11 21.02 13.00
C ALA A 294 13.34 21.12 12.08
N GLU A 295 14.37 21.86 12.47
CA GLU A 295 15.65 21.97 11.74
C GLU A 295 16.40 20.63 11.59
N ILE A 296 16.10 19.64 12.45
CA ILE A 296 16.62 18.27 12.31
C ILE A 296 15.75 17.45 11.36
N VAL A 297 14.43 17.65 11.40
CA VAL A 297 13.46 16.84 10.66
C VAL A 297 13.33 17.26 9.20
N GLU A 298 13.29 18.54 8.92
CA GLU A 298 13.09 19.12 7.58
C GLU A 298 14.06 18.57 6.53
N PRO A 299 15.39 18.53 6.75
CA PRO A 299 16.33 18.00 5.75
C PRO A 299 16.07 16.52 5.39
N ARG A 300 15.49 15.73 6.32
CA ARG A 300 15.15 14.34 6.05
C ARG A 300 13.91 14.24 5.15
N TYR A 301 12.92 15.09 5.33
CA TYR A 301 11.77 15.15 4.45
C TYR A 301 12.11 15.73 3.08
N GLU A 302 12.99 16.75 3.03
CA GLU A 302 13.53 17.27 1.76
C GLU A 302 14.25 16.17 0.97
N GLU A 303 15.10 15.38 1.62
CA GLU A 303 15.77 14.24 0.99
C GLU A 303 14.75 13.22 0.47
N LEU A 304 13.76 12.84 1.29
CA LEU A 304 12.73 11.89 0.91
C LEU A 304 11.95 12.38 -0.33
N PHE A 305 11.45 13.60 -0.29
CA PHE A 305 10.68 14.17 -1.40
C PHE A 305 11.55 14.39 -2.64
N GLY A 306 12.83 14.74 -2.45
CA GLY A 306 13.81 14.81 -3.54
C GLY A 306 13.98 13.47 -4.25
N LEU A 307 14.12 12.38 -3.50
CA LEU A 307 14.21 11.01 -4.05
C LEU A 307 12.95 10.58 -4.79
N ILE A 308 11.76 10.94 -4.29
CA ILE A 308 10.49 10.68 -4.96
C ILE A 308 10.42 11.44 -6.28
N ARG A 309 10.77 12.72 -6.29
CA ARG A 309 10.82 13.55 -7.51
C ARG A 309 11.79 12.98 -8.54
N ASP A 310 12.98 12.58 -8.10
CA ASP A 310 13.97 11.98 -8.99
C ASP A 310 13.48 10.66 -9.59
N GLU A 311 12.72 9.86 -8.82
CA GLU A 311 12.08 8.65 -9.30
C GLU A 311 10.99 8.94 -10.34
N LEU A 312 10.15 9.95 -10.12
CA LEU A 312 9.12 10.40 -11.07
C LEU A 312 9.75 10.90 -12.38
N ARG A 313 10.85 11.63 -12.30
CA ARG A 313 11.64 12.07 -13.47
C ARG A 313 12.26 10.89 -14.22
N ARG A 314 12.90 10.00 -13.50
CA ARG A 314 13.54 8.81 -14.06
C ARG A 314 12.54 7.91 -14.78
N SER A 315 11.36 7.75 -14.25
CA SER A 315 10.27 6.96 -14.83
C SER A 315 9.48 7.69 -15.92
N GLY A 316 9.67 9.01 -16.08
CA GLY A 316 9.02 9.84 -17.11
C GLY A 316 7.58 10.26 -16.78
N PHE A 317 7.15 10.15 -15.52
CA PHE A 317 5.78 10.46 -15.11
C PHE A 317 5.60 11.82 -14.45
N GLU A 318 6.68 12.57 -14.17
CA GLU A 318 6.60 13.86 -13.46
C GLU A 318 5.60 14.84 -14.11
N GLU A 319 5.60 14.94 -15.44
CA GLU A 319 4.71 15.85 -16.18
C GLU A 319 3.32 15.25 -16.51
N LEU A 320 3.11 13.95 -16.23
CA LEU A 320 1.90 13.23 -16.61
C LEU A 320 0.89 13.11 -15.46
N ILE A 321 1.28 13.41 -14.23
CA ILE A 321 0.43 13.33 -13.04
C ILE A 321 -0.30 14.66 -12.80
N ALA A 322 -1.26 14.97 -13.66
CA ALA A 322 -1.98 16.26 -13.63
C ALA A 322 -2.77 16.49 -12.34
N ALA A 323 -3.24 15.43 -11.67
CA ALA A 323 -3.92 15.52 -10.37
C ALA A 323 -2.93 15.67 -9.20
N GLY A 324 -1.61 15.63 -9.44
CA GLY A 324 -0.59 15.84 -8.44
C GLY A 324 -0.28 14.62 -7.59
N ILE A 325 0.11 14.86 -6.35
CA ILE A 325 0.60 13.84 -5.42
C ILE A 325 -0.32 13.71 -4.21
N VAL A 326 -0.60 12.47 -3.83
CA VAL A 326 -1.36 12.15 -2.63
C VAL A 326 -0.43 11.43 -1.65
N ILE A 327 -0.07 12.11 -0.56
CA ILE A 327 0.73 11.49 0.50
C ILE A 327 -0.18 10.84 1.54
N THR A 328 0.16 9.65 1.99
CA THR A 328 -0.59 8.88 3.01
C THR A 328 0.38 8.13 3.92
N GLY A 329 -0.14 7.35 4.86
CA GLY A 329 0.68 6.64 5.83
C GLY A 329 0.94 7.42 7.11
N GLY A 330 1.55 6.77 8.08
CA GLY A 330 1.74 7.36 9.41
C GLY A 330 2.65 8.59 9.44
N SER A 331 3.71 8.57 8.64
CA SER A 331 4.69 9.66 8.60
C SER A 331 4.23 10.83 7.70
N ALA A 332 3.26 10.62 6.81
CA ALA A 332 2.66 11.70 6.03
C ALA A 332 1.86 12.71 6.88
N LYS A 333 1.49 12.34 8.12
CA LYS A 333 0.79 13.20 9.07
C LYS A 333 1.69 14.26 9.74
N MET A 334 2.97 14.23 9.46
CA MET A 334 3.90 15.24 10.02
C MET A 334 3.42 16.64 9.66
N GLU A 335 3.35 17.52 10.67
CA GLU A 335 3.04 18.93 10.44
C GLU A 335 4.01 19.54 9.44
N GLY A 336 3.52 20.28 8.45
CA GLY A 336 4.34 20.87 7.38
C GLY A 336 4.77 19.90 6.27
N ALA A 337 4.38 18.62 6.33
CA ALA A 337 4.78 17.65 5.30
C ALA A 337 4.13 17.94 3.93
N VAL A 338 2.86 18.36 3.91
CA VAL A 338 2.16 18.72 2.67
C VAL A 338 2.79 19.96 2.06
N GLU A 339 2.99 21.00 2.84
CA GLU A 339 3.57 22.27 2.42
C GLU A 339 4.97 22.09 1.86
N LEU A 340 5.83 21.35 2.57
CA LEU A 340 7.18 21.06 2.10
C LEU A 340 7.16 20.19 0.82
N ALA A 341 6.24 19.25 0.73
CA ALA A 341 6.08 18.42 -0.48
C ALA A 341 5.69 19.29 -1.69
N GLU A 342 4.75 20.26 -1.53
CA GLU A 342 4.39 21.20 -2.59
C GLU A 342 5.58 22.06 -3.03
N GLU A 343 6.41 22.51 -2.07
CA GLU A 343 7.64 23.26 -2.37
C GLU A 343 8.65 22.43 -3.17
N VAL A 344 8.82 21.13 -2.84
CA VAL A 344 9.81 20.27 -3.51
C VAL A 344 9.31 19.78 -4.87
N PHE A 345 8.03 19.40 -4.97
CA PHE A 345 7.47 18.84 -6.20
C PHE A 345 7.00 19.89 -7.21
N HIS A 346 6.71 21.11 -6.77
CA HIS A 346 6.12 22.20 -7.56
C HIS A 346 4.79 21.80 -8.22
N MET A 347 4.01 20.97 -7.54
CA MET A 347 2.69 20.53 -7.96
C MET A 347 1.76 20.35 -6.76
N PRO A 348 0.43 20.26 -6.95
CA PRO A 348 -0.51 20.08 -5.86
C PRO A 348 -0.24 18.80 -5.07
N VAL A 349 -0.27 18.92 -3.74
CA VAL A 349 -0.14 17.80 -2.82
C VAL A 349 -1.32 17.80 -1.83
N ARG A 350 -1.88 16.62 -1.55
CA ARG A 350 -2.85 16.48 -0.47
C ARG A 350 -2.52 15.32 0.46
N LEU A 351 -2.94 15.44 1.70
CA LEU A 351 -2.93 14.32 2.62
C LEU A 351 -4.12 13.41 2.30
N GLY A 352 -3.86 12.13 2.04
CA GLY A 352 -4.85 11.11 1.75
C GLY A 352 -5.25 10.34 2.99
N SER A 353 -6.54 10.19 3.21
CA SER A 353 -7.13 9.38 4.28
C SER A 353 -8.05 8.32 3.68
N PRO A 354 -8.21 7.16 4.34
CA PRO A 354 -9.13 6.12 3.89
C PRO A 354 -10.56 6.62 3.69
N GLN A 355 -11.17 6.15 2.62
CA GLN A 355 -12.55 6.41 2.21
C GLN A 355 -13.22 5.05 1.87
N TYR A 356 -14.47 5.08 1.44
CA TYR A 356 -15.21 3.95 0.87
C TYR A 356 -15.53 2.81 1.85
N VAL A 357 -15.45 3.04 3.14
CA VAL A 357 -15.90 2.13 4.20
C VAL A 357 -16.74 2.85 5.22
N ASP A 358 -17.66 2.13 5.87
CA ASP A 358 -18.46 2.62 6.99
C ASP A 358 -17.99 2.00 8.32
N GLY A 359 -18.61 2.36 9.43
CA GLY A 359 -18.23 1.90 10.77
C GLY A 359 -16.93 2.52 11.26
N LEU A 360 -16.71 2.58 12.54
CA LEU A 360 -15.49 3.09 13.23
C LEU A 360 -14.79 4.26 12.51
N MET A 361 -15.57 5.15 11.86
CA MET A 361 -15.08 6.20 10.94
C MET A 361 -14.06 7.14 11.59
N ASP A 362 -14.23 7.48 12.87
CA ASP A 362 -13.32 8.36 13.61
C ASP A 362 -11.91 7.75 13.76
N VAL A 363 -11.81 6.43 13.67
CA VAL A 363 -10.53 5.70 13.76
C VAL A 363 -9.97 5.41 12.38
N VAL A 364 -10.76 4.82 11.48
CA VAL A 364 -10.27 4.31 10.20
C VAL A 364 -9.96 5.38 9.17
N ARG A 365 -10.53 6.60 9.26
CA ARG A 365 -10.20 7.74 8.40
C ARG A 365 -8.80 8.34 8.63
N ASN A 366 -8.02 7.74 9.51
CA ASN A 366 -6.65 8.15 9.73
C ASN A 366 -5.72 7.60 8.63
N PRO A 367 -4.84 8.39 8.02
CA PRO A 367 -3.87 7.95 7.02
C PRO A 367 -3.07 6.71 7.44
N ILE A 368 -2.86 6.50 8.73
CA ILE A 368 -2.17 5.31 9.26
C ILE A 368 -2.86 3.98 8.94
N HIS A 369 -4.11 4.00 8.50
CA HIS A 369 -4.91 2.82 8.16
C HIS A 369 -5.14 2.68 6.66
N ALA A 370 -4.47 3.49 5.83
CA ALA A 370 -4.65 3.48 4.37
C ALA A 370 -4.48 2.09 3.78
N THR A 371 -3.37 1.41 4.10
CA THR A 371 -3.08 0.05 3.65
C THR A 371 -4.11 -0.95 4.18
N GLY A 372 -4.40 -0.95 5.49
CA GLY A 372 -5.32 -1.91 6.09
C GLY A 372 -6.75 -1.81 5.54
N VAL A 373 -7.28 -0.60 5.38
CA VAL A 373 -8.58 -0.37 4.73
C VAL A 373 -8.53 -0.75 3.25
N GLY A 374 -7.43 -0.43 2.57
CA GLY A 374 -7.23 -0.81 1.18
C GLY A 374 -7.22 -2.32 0.96
N LEU A 375 -6.67 -3.09 1.89
CA LEU A 375 -6.71 -4.56 1.88
C LEU A 375 -8.14 -5.09 2.01
N LEU A 376 -8.99 -4.45 2.84
CA LEU A 376 -10.42 -4.81 2.91
C LEU A 376 -11.12 -4.58 1.57
N LEU A 377 -10.93 -3.41 0.97
CA LEU A 377 -11.55 -3.04 -0.31
C LEU A 377 -11.07 -3.97 -1.44
N TYR A 378 -9.80 -4.29 -1.47
CA TYR A 378 -9.23 -5.29 -2.39
C TYR A 378 -9.85 -6.68 -2.19
N GLY A 379 -9.96 -7.13 -0.93
CA GLY A 379 -10.58 -8.39 -0.58
C GLY A 379 -12.06 -8.45 -1.00
N TYR A 380 -12.81 -7.39 -0.79
CA TYR A 380 -14.20 -7.25 -1.22
C TYR A 380 -14.34 -7.41 -2.73
N GLU A 381 -13.50 -6.73 -3.48
CA GLU A 381 -13.50 -6.89 -4.92
C GLU A 381 -13.28 -8.34 -5.35
N ASN A 382 -12.33 -9.03 -4.75
CA ASN A 382 -12.04 -10.42 -5.06
C ASN A 382 -13.20 -11.36 -4.70
N LEU A 383 -13.88 -11.15 -3.57
CA LEU A 383 -15.04 -11.96 -3.15
C LEU A 383 -16.24 -11.74 -4.07
N SER A 384 -16.55 -10.49 -4.40
CA SER A 384 -17.67 -10.14 -5.29
C SER A 384 -17.57 -10.82 -6.66
N ARG A 385 -16.39 -11.23 -7.05
CA ARG A 385 -16.10 -11.89 -8.34
C ARG A 385 -16.08 -13.39 -8.26
N ARG A 386 -15.61 -13.98 -7.15
CA ARG A 386 -15.76 -15.41 -6.91
C ARG A 386 -17.26 -15.79 -6.88
N GLY A 387 -18.12 -14.95 -6.30
CA GLY A 387 -19.57 -15.12 -6.28
C GLY A 387 -20.25 -15.09 -7.66
N ARG A 388 -19.66 -14.41 -8.65
CA ARG A 388 -20.16 -14.40 -10.05
C ARG A 388 -19.70 -15.57 -10.90
N ARG A 389 -18.74 -16.37 -10.42
CA ARG A 389 -18.20 -17.57 -11.08
C ARG A 389 -18.49 -18.83 -10.27
N SER A 390 -19.70 -19.36 -10.39
CA SER A 390 -19.99 -20.74 -9.93
C SER A 390 -19.55 -21.74 -11.01
N THR A 391 -18.26 -22.06 -11.09
CA THR A 391 -17.73 -23.33 -11.67
C THR A 391 -16.31 -23.52 -11.16
N PRO A 392 -15.95 -24.74 -10.67
CA PRO A 392 -14.62 -24.99 -10.14
C PRO A 392 -13.62 -25.16 -11.31
N ILE A 393 -12.66 -24.29 -11.42
CA ILE A 393 -11.52 -24.45 -12.33
C ILE A 393 -10.21 -24.31 -11.56
N ASN A 394 -9.32 -25.25 -11.78
CA ASN A 394 -8.01 -25.45 -11.18
C ASN A 394 -7.16 -24.18 -11.12
N ASN A 395 -6.52 -24.02 -9.98
CA ASN A 395 -5.57 -22.97 -9.64
C ASN A 395 -4.43 -22.83 -10.62
N SER A 396 -4.29 -21.68 -11.27
CA SER A 396 -3.02 -20.94 -11.44
C SER A 396 -3.12 -19.65 -12.28
N LEU A 397 -3.89 -19.62 -13.37
CA LEU A 397 -3.89 -18.48 -14.32
C LEU A 397 -5.25 -17.76 -14.40
N SER A 398 -6.35 -18.48 -14.15
CA SER A 398 -7.70 -17.90 -14.05
C SER A 398 -7.90 -16.93 -12.88
N ASP A 399 -7.10 -17.08 -11.82
CA ASP A 399 -7.13 -16.17 -10.66
C ASP A 399 -6.50 -14.81 -11.00
N VAL A 400 -5.44 -14.81 -11.83
CA VAL A 400 -4.81 -13.57 -12.31
C VAL A 400 -5.79 -12.79 -13.20
N TRP A 401 -6.48 -13.50 -14.10
CA TRP A 401 -7.51 -12.90 -14.96
C TRP A 401 -8.74 -12.41 -14.18
N GLY A 402 -9.15 -13.13 -13.18
CA GLY A 402 -10.20 -12.70 -12.23
C GLY A 402 -9.83 -11.37 -11.57
N ARG A 403 -8.59 -11.26 -11.09
CA ARG A 403 -8.03 -10.04 -10.49
C ARG A 403 -7.96 -8.88 -11.49
N MET A 404 -7.68 -9.16 -12.75
CA MET A 404 -7.64 -8.18 -13.83
C MET A 404 -8.98 -7.55 -14.16
N LYS A 405 -10.02 -8.35 -14.40
CA LYS A 405 -11.38 -7.84 -14.67
C LYS A 405 -11.88 -6.93 -13.57
N ALA A 406 -11.37 -7.13 -12.34
CA ALA A 406 -11.75 -6.41 -11.18
C ALA A 406 -11.34 -4.98 -11.17
N TRP A 407 -10.19 -4.79 -11.55
CA TRP A 407 -9.62 -3.47 -11.57
C TRP A 407 -10.26 -2.60 -12.66
N PHE A 408 -10.62 -3.20 -13.80
CA PHE A 408 -11.25 -2.49 -14.91
C PHE A 408 -12.80 -2.34 -14.82
N GLY A 409 -13.51 -3.25 -14.15
CA GLY A 409 -14.98 -3.30 -14.17
C GLY A 409 -15.72 -2.34 -13.23
N LYS A 410 -15.02 -1.51 -12.44
CA LYS A 410 -15.62 -0.49 -11.55
C LYS A 410 -15.62 0.92 -12.14
N GLN A 411 -15.16 1.12 -13.35
CA GLN A 411 -15.03 2.45 -13.94
C GLN A 411 -16.11 2.77 -14.97
N PHE A 412 -17.26 2.07 -14.89
CA PHE A 412 -18.48 2.42 -15.66
C PHE A 412 -19.72 2.22 -14.81
#